data_2063138357a63bdb87b447e039d6b0d6
#
_entry.id   2063138357a63bdb87b447e039d6b0d6
#
_cell.length_a   1.000
_cell.length_b   1.000
_cell.length_c   1.000
_cell.angle_alpha   90.00
_cell.angle_beta   90.00
_cell.angle_gamma   90.00
#
_symmetry.space_group_name_H-M   'P 1'
#
loop_
_entity.id
_entity.type
_entity.pdbx_description
1 polymer ?
#
loop_
_entity_poly.entity_id
_entity_poly.type
_entity_poly.pdbx_seq_one_letter_code
_entity_poly.pdbx_strand_id
1 'polypeptide(L)'
;MVPAQDSSPAIAILLQIEGGVEVVTDKSPKGRRGRDGMLLFAGNKIRTSGKSKATVEYRDGSRIRLFQNSEFLLDLSEEQNTIRRTFKNQLTLNNGSLRGRFKKGLQRTKISTPTALIRVKGTSVRITENNNKATVSLTEGQVEVSNLSSSTIMNAGQWMPEFGRTDDLSKIVVPIPNLLNLKTDEYEFEFRNGNSIQLEFSVQIQNSVSSKIVKRKGLVIFESDYNRIRLPKRFMLDANGYARVLVGIDPPRIDDKKFRGLITIRAFMDNDGFDDVAEGNLVIKIRNSGKKRTLILDPDKGLTETEG
;
A
#
# COMPACT_ATOMS: atom_id res chain seq x y z
N MET A 1 -26.24 37.02 -6.06
CA MET A 1 -26.51 35.62 -5.71
C MET A 1 -25.16 34.88 -5.74
N VAL A 2 -24.60 34.57 -4.58
CA VAL A 2 -23.39 33.74 -4.51
C VAL A 2 -23.85 32.31 -4.79
N PRO A 3 -23.26 31.60 -5.78
CA PRO A 3 -23.63 30.22 -6.02
C PRO A 3 -23.28 29.41 -4.77
N ALA A 4 -24.21 28.64 -4.26
CA ALA A 4 -24.03 27.73 -3.16
C ALA A 4 -22.78 26.84 -3.50
N GLN A 5 -21.72 26.96 -2.72
CA GLN A 5 -20.62 26.03 -2.78
C GLN A 5 -21.20 24.67 -2.37
N ASP A 6 -21.15 23.71 -3.28
CA ASP A 6 -21.37 22.31 -2.98
C ASP A 6 -20.46 21.94 -1.80
N SER A 7 -21.04 21.85 -0.61
CA SER A 7 -20.32 21.62 0.65
C SER A 7 -20.05 20.13 0.89
N SER A 8 -20.00 19.31 -0.14
CA SER A 8 -19.65 17.90 -0.01
C SER A 8 -18.22 17.80 0.53
N PRO A 9 -17.98 17.06 1.62
CA PRO A 9 -16.64 16.93 2.18
C PRO A 9 -15.71 16.22 1.20
N ALA A 10 -14.42 16.63 1.18
CA ALA A 10 -13.41 15.89 0.44
C ALA A 10 -13.31 14.46 0.97
N ILE A 11 -13.29 13.48 0.08
CA ILE A 11 -13.26 12.05 0.42
C ILE A 11 -11.86 11.46 0.36
N ALA A 12 -10.95 12.09 -0.39
CA ALA A 12 -9.57 11.66 -0.56
C ALA A 12 -8.66 12.83 -0.90
N ILE A 13 -7.37 12.58 -0.93
CA ILE A 13 -6.32 13.51 -1.35
C ILE A 13 -5.44 12.84 -2.40
N LEU A 14 -5.03 13.60 -3.41
CA LEU A 14 -4.13 13.17 -4.47
C LEU A 14 -2.69 13.44 -4.05
N LEU A 15 -1.82 12.44 -4.14
CA LEU A 15 -0.45 12.48 -3.67
C LEU A 15 0.50 11.77 -4.65
N GLN A 16 1.79 12.05 -4.53
CA GLN A 16 2.87 11.34 -5.23
C GLN A 16 2.64 11.24 -6.74
N ILE A 17 2.37 12.39 -7.36
CA ILE A 17 2.13 12.48 -8.80
C ILE A 17 3.43 12.36 -9.57
N GLU A 18 3.40 11.54 -10.61
CA GLU A 18 4.46 11.36 -11.58
C GLU A 18 3.87 11.43 -12.98
N GLY A 19 4.48 12.23 -13.86
CA GLY A 19 4.04 12.39 -15.25
C GLY A 19 2.75 13.17 -15.41
N GLY A 20 1.95 12.81 -16.41
CA GLY A 20 0.68 13.45 -16.76
C GLY A 20 -0.48 12.82 -15.99
N VAL A 21 -1.04 13.56 -15.06
CA VAL A 21 -2.23 13.15 -14.29
C VAL A 21 -3.28 14.25 -14.40
N GLU A 22 -4.50 13.86 -14.71
CA GLU A 22 -5.65 14.75 -14.84
C GLU A 22 -6.73 14.37 -13.84
N VAL A 23 -7.41 15.39 -13.30
CA VAL A 23 -8.63 15.24 -12.49
C VAL A 23 -9.79 15.83 -13.27
N VAL A 24 -10.74 14.98 -13.63
CA VAL A 24 -11.97 15.32 -14.33
C VAL A 24 -13.08 15.48 -13.29
N THR A 25 -13.86 16.54 -13.42
CA THR A 25 -15.01 16.85 -12.57
C THR A 25 -16.14 17.36 -13.45
N ASP A 26 -17.39 17.42 -12.94
CA ASP A 26 -18.52 17.99 -13.68
C ASP A 26 -18.26 19.44 -14.10
N LYS A 27 -17.58 20.21 -13.25
CA LYS A 27 -17.17 21.61 -13.54
C LYS A 27 -16.00 21.73 -14.52
N SER A 28 -15.25 20.64 -14.74
CA SER A 28 -14.09 20.58 -15.64
C SER A 28 -14.07 19.25 -16.40
N PRO A 29 -14.97 19.03 -17.36
CA PRO A 29 -15.11 17.76 -18.08
C PRO A 29 -13.91 17.45 -19.00
N LYS A 30 -13.13 18.45 -19.41
CA LYS A 30 -11.86 18.26 -20.12
C LYS A 30 -10.72 17.79 -19.20
N GLY A 31 -10.94 17.86 -17.88
CA GLY A 31 -9.91 17.58 -16.89
C GLY A 31 -9.02 18.80 -16.59
N ARG A 32 -8.46 18.80 -15.40
CA ARG A 32 -7.42 19.75 -14.98
C ARG A 32 -6.21 18.98 -14.49
N ARG A 33 -5.04 19.56 -14.64
CA ARG A 33 -3.79 18.92 -14.18
C ARG A 33 -3.86 18.64 -12.68
N GLY A 34 -3.61 17.39 -12.30
CA GLY A 34 -3.48 16.97 -10.91
C GLY A 34 -2.27 17.61 -10.25
N ARG A 35 -2.36 17.86 -8.95
CA ARG A 35 -1.28 18.40 -8.11
C ARG A 35 -1.25 17.66 -6.79
N ASP A 36 -0.05 17.48 -6.23
CA ASP A 36 0.09 16.92 -4.87
C ASP A 36 -0.69 17.79 -3.87
N GLY A 37 -1.39 17.12 -2.95
CA GLY A 37 -2.25 17.79 -1.98
C GLY A 37 -3.64 18.18 -2.51
N MET A 38 -3.97 17.90 -3.78
CA MET A 38 -5.29 18.21 -4.32
C MET A 38 -6.38 17.40 -3.64
N LEU A 39 -7.39 18.09 -3.10
CA LEU A 39 -8.56 17.45 -2.52
C LEU A 39 -9.44 16.85 -3.61
N LEU A 40 -9.91 15.64 -3.36
CA LEU A 40 -10.77 14.87 -4.25
C LEU A 40 -12.14 14.65 -3.60
N PHE A 41 -13.16 14.71 -4.43
CA PHE A 41 -14.57 14.62 -4.03
C PHE A 41 -15.24 13.42 -4.72
N ALA A 42 -16.39 12.99 -4.21
CA ALA A 42 -17.21 12.01 -4.91
C ALA A 42 -17.54 12.48 -6.33
N GLY A 43 -17.54 11.58 -7.30
CA GLY A 43 -17.69 11.86 -8.71
C GLY A 43 -16.43 12.33 -9.44
N ASN A 44 -15.34 12.62 -8.74
CA ASN A 44 -14.08 12.97 -9.41
C ASN A 44 -13.47 11.72 -10.08
N LYS A 45 -13.01 11.91 -11.32
CA LYS A 45 -12.32 10.89 -12.10
C LYS A 45 -10.85 11.29 -12.27
N ILE A 46 -9.95 10.34 -12.07
CA ILE A 46 -8.52 10.53 -12.25
C ILE A 46 -8.08 9.77 -13.50
N ARG A 47 -7.33 10.43 -14.36
CA ARG A 47 -6.70 9.83 -15.54
C ARG A 47 -5.20 9.96 -15.44
N THR A 48 -4.50 8.86 -15.67
CA THR A 48 -3.03 8.83 -15.81
C THR A 48 -2.66 8.54 -17.25
N SER A 49 -1.75 9.31 -17.81
CA SER A 49 -1.22 9.07 -19.17
C SER A 49 -0.09 8.02 -19.16
N GLY A 50 0.55 7.78 -20.30
CA GLY A 50 1.72 6.90 -20.39
C GLY A 50 2.85 7.33 -19.45
N LYS A 51 3.52 6.37 -18.81
CA LYS A 51 4.61 6.58 -17.82
C LYS A 51 4.22 7.42 -16.60
N SER A 52 2.93 7.52 -16.31
CA SER A 52 2.41 8.36 -15.23
C SER A 52 1.85 7.52 -14.11
N LYS A 53 1.91 8.04 -12.89
CA LYS A 53 1.41 7.39 -11.67
C LYS A 53 0.86 8.44 -10.71
N ALA A 54 -0.07 8.02 -9.86
CA ALA A 54 -0.58 8.86 -8.78
C ALA A 54 -1.00 7.99 -7.58
N THR A 55 -0.97 8.55 -6.40
CA THR A 55 -1.50 7.92 -5.18
C THR A 55 -2.72 8.68 -4.70
N VAL A 56 -3.79 7.96 -4.42
CA VAL A 56 -5.01 8.48 -3.80
C VAL A 56 -5.05 7.96 -2.36
N GLU A 57 -5.06 8.87 -1.40
CA GLU A 57 -5.21 8.52 0.02
C GLU A 57 -6.61 8.92 0.48
N TYR A 58 -7.38 7.95 0.98
CA TYR A 58 -8.72 8.13 1.52
C TYR A 58 -8.70 8.58 2.99
N ARG A 59 -9.78 9.19 3.45
CA ARG A 59 -9.95 9.64 4.86
C ARG A 59 -9.78 8.52 5.88
N ASP A 60 -10.07 7.29 5.52
CA ASP A 60 -9.86 6.10 6.34
C ASP A 60 -8.38 5.68 6.39
N GLY A 61 -7.50 6.31 5.63
CA GLY A 61 -6.08 6.02 5.47
C GLY A 61 -5.79 4.85 4.52
N SER A 62 -6.79 4.39 3.75
CA SER A 62 -6.56 3.50 2.62
C SER A 62 -5.82 4.24 1.51
N ARG A 63 -4.88 3.57 0.86
CA ARG A 63 -4.07 4.14 -0.23
C ARG A 63 -4.23 3.33 -1.50
N ILE A 64 -4.45 4.04 -2.61
CA ILE A 64 -4.56 3.45 -3.94
C ILE A 64 -3.52 4.11 -4.83
N ARG A 65 -2.56 3.32 -5.33
CA ARG A 65 -1.62 3.73 -6.35
C ARG A 65 -2.19 3.38 -7.72
N LEU A 66 -2.36 4.39 -8.55
CA LEU A 66 -2.75 4.25 -9.96
C LEU A 66 -1.48 4.20 -10.80
N PHE A 67 -1.46 3.30 -11.78
CA PHE A 67 -0.38 3.15 -12.74
C PHE A 67 -0.74 3.86 -14.05
N GLN A 68 0.15 3.78 -15.05
CA GLN A 68 -0.06 4.44 -16.34
C GLN A 68 -1.35 3.99 -17.05
N ASN A 69 -1.88 4.87 -17.89
CA ASN A 69 -3.05 4.64 -18.73
C ASN A 69 -4.29 4.18 -17.94
N SER A 70 -4.44 4.66 -16.70
CA SER A 70 -5.57 4.31 -15.85
C SER A 70 -6.65 5.39 -15.87
N GLU A 71 -7.91 4.95 -15.86
CA GLU A 71 -9.07 5.78 -15.59
C GLU A 71 -9.79 5.26 -14.34
N PHE A 72 -9.81 6.06 -13.30
CA PHE A 72 -10.28 5.72 -11.97
C PHE A 72 -11.29 6.76 -11.47
N LEU A 73 -12.46 6.29 -11.05
CA LEU A 73 -13.55 7.12 -10.53
C LEU A 73 -13.72 6.90 -9.02
N LEU A 74 -13.82 7.99 -8.29
CA LEU A 74 -14.15 8.00 -6.88
C LEU A 74 -15.68 8.13 -6.74
N ASP A 75 -16.39 7.00 -6.66
CA ASP A 75 -17.86 7.04 -6.64
C ASP A 75 -18.40 7.57 -5.30
N LEU A 76 -17.94 6.99 -4.18
CA LEU A 76 -18.45 7.27 -2.85
C LEU A 76 -17.41 6.99 -1.76
N SER A 77 -17.42 7.80 -0.72
CA SER A 77 -16.78 7.48 0.57
C SER A 77 -17.60 8.08 1.71
N GLU A 78 -18.35 7.24 2.42
CA GLU A 78 -19.22 7.63 3.52
C GLU A 78 -18.72 7.07 4.84
N GLU A 79 -18.70 7.91 5.86
CA GLU A 79 -18.46 7.47 7.23
C GLU A 79 -19.75 6.86 7.80
N GLN A 80 -19.72 5.55 8.06
CA GLN A 80 -20.86 4.78 8.56
C GLN A 80 -20.99 4.83 10.09
N ASN A 81 -19.88 5.04 10.78
CA ASN A 81 -19.85 5.13 12.23
C ASN A 81 -18.72 6.04 12.69
N THR A 82 -19.06 7.14 13.34
CA THR A 82 -18.12 8.17 13.81
C THR A 82 -17.27 7.70 14.99
N ILE A 83 -17.81 6.89 15.89
CA ILE A 83 -17.10 6.37 17.07
C ILE A 83 -16.02 5.36 16.64
N ARG A 84 -16.38 4.42 15.75
CA ARG A 84 -15.47 3.39 15.25
C ARG A 84 -14.74 3.81 13.97
N ARG A 85 -15.06 4.99 13.41
CA ARG A 85 -14.53 5.52 12.15
C ARG A 85 -14.54 4.48 11.02
N THR A 86 -15.70 3.89 10.80
CA THR A 86 -15.90 2.92 9.71
C THR A 86 -16.40 3.62 8.47
N PHE A 87 -15.89 3.23 7.31
CA PHE A 87 -16.20 3.85 6.01
C PHE A 87 -16.75 2.82 5.02
N LYS A 88 -17.65 3.27 4.18
CA LYS A 88 -18.11 2.56 2.98
C LYS A 88 -17.53 3.29 1.77
N ASN A 89 -16.63 2.64 1.06
CA ASN A 89 -16.00 3.18 -0.14
C ASN A 89 -16.53 2.45 -1.38
N GLN A 90 -16.85 3.20 -2.43
CA GLN A 90 -17.16 2.68 -3.75
C GLN A 90 -16.25 3.36 -4.77
N LEU A 91 -15.63 2.58 -5.61
CA LEU A 91 -14.59 2.97 -6.53
C LEU A 91 -14.80 2.26 -7.85
N THR A 92 -14.45 2.89 -8.97
CA THR A 92 -14.52 2.24 -10.28
C THR A 92 -13.20 2.40 -11.02
N LEU A 93 -12.60 1.29 -11.44
CA LEU A 93 -11.47 1.25 -12.36
C LEU A 93 -12.02 0.92 -13.75
N ASN A 94 -12.14 1.92 -14.62
CA ASN A 94 -12.65 1.73 -15.97
C ASN A 94 -11.61 1.09 -16.90
N ASN A 95 -10.35 1.44 -16.72
CA ASN A 95 -9.21 0.91 -17.47
C ASN A 95 -7.91 1.13 -16.70
N GLY A 96 -6.89 0.34 -16.98
CA GLY A 96 -5.55 0.46 -16.43
C GLY A 96 -5.32 -0.43 -15.21
N SER A 97 -4.46 0.01 -14.29
CA SER A 97 -4.05 -0.81 -13.16
C SER A 97 -3.98 0.01 -11.87
N LEU A 98 -4.41 -0.59 -10.78
CA LEU A 98 -4.27 -0.05 -9.44
C LEU A 98 -3.64 -1.07 -8.48
N ARG A 99 -2.94 -0.57 -7.48
CA ARG A 99 -2.59 -1.31 -6.26
C ARG A 99 -3.24 -0.60 -5.08
N GLY A 100 -4.18 -1.29 -4.44
CA GLY A 100 -4.90 -0.79 -3.28
C GLY A 100 -4.40 -1.42 -2.00
N ARG A 101 -4.14 -0.60 -0.99
CA ARG A 101 -3.87 -1.02 0.38
C ARG A 101 -4.96 -0.47 1.29
N PHE A 102 -5.81 -1.38 1.74
CA PHE A 102 -7.00 -1.05 2.53
C PHE A 102 -6.78 -1.42 3.99
N LYS A 103 -7.15 -0.53 4.91
CA LYS A 103 -7.02 -0.80 6.34
C LYS A 103 -7.87 -1.99 6.76
N LYS A 104 -7.34 -2.81 7.66
CA LYS A 104 -8.10 -3.87 8.33
C LYS A 104 -9.14 -3.24 9.27
N GLY A 105 -10.36 -3.79 9.27
CA GLY A 105 -11.43 -3.33 10.15
C GLY A 105 -12.82 -3.52 9.55
N LEU A 106 -13.80 -2.77 10.05
CA LEU A 106 -15.21 -2.84 9.63
C LEU A 106 -15.48 -2.11 8.30
N GLN A 107 -14.45 -1.79 7.55
CA GLN A 107 -14.57 -1.06 6.29
C GLN A 107 -15.16 -1.94 5.19
N ARG A 108 -16.05 -1.37 4.39
CA ARG A 108 -16.69 -2.02 3.24
C ARG A 108 -16.26 -1.29 1.98
N THR A 109 -15.22 -1.78 1.33
CA THR A 109 -14.77 -1.22 0.05
C THR A 109 -15.23 -2.11 -1.09
N LYS A 110 -15.86 -1.50 -2.10
CA LYS A 110 -16.22 -2.12 -3.37
C LYS A 110 -15.45 -1.46 -4.48
N ILE A 111 -14.81 -2.25 -5.32
CA ILE A 111 -14.11 -1.82 -6.52
C ILE A 111 -14.81 -2.46 -7.70
N SER A 112 -15.40 -1.62 -8.55
CA SER A 112 -16.04 -2.06 -9.78
C SER A 112 -15.07 -1.94 -10.94
N THR A 113 -15.10 -2.88 -11.86
CA THR A 113 -14.46 -2.80 -13.17
C THR A 113 -15.48 -3.18 -14.24
N PRO A 114 -15.24 -2.91 -15.53
CA PRO A 114 -16.09 -3.45 -16.61
C PRO A 114 -16.26 -4.96 -16.54
N THR A 115 -15.26 -5.69 -16.03
CA THR A 115 -15.23 -7.17 -16.01
C THR A 115 -15.80 -7.77 -14.71
N ALA A 116 -15.56 -7.14 -13.55
CA ALA A 116 -15.85 -7.75 -12.25
C ALA A 116 -16.17 -6.71 -11.15
N LEU A 117 -16.76 -7.21 -10.08
CA LEU A 117 -16.93 -6.51 -8.81
C LEU A 117 -16.06 -7.17 -7.76
N ILE A 118 -15.18 -6.41 -7.13
CA ILE A 118 -14.26 -6.85 -6.09
C ILE A 118 -14.69 -6.24 -4.75
N ARG A 119 -15.01 -7.09 -3.77
CA ARG A 119 -15.33 -6.67 -2.39
C ARG A 119 -14.13 -6.90 -1.49
N VAL A 120 -13.64 -5.84 -0.90
CA VAL A 120 -12.36 -5.80 -0.16
C VAL A 120 -12.61 -5.72 1.34
N LYS A 121 -11.88 -6.54 2.12
CA LYS A 121 -11.93 -6.54 3.59
C LYS A 121 -10.52 -6.43 4.18
N GLY A 122 -9.94 -5.20 4.19
CA GLY A 122 -8.63 -4.97 4.81
C GLY A 122 -7.48 -5.74 4.16
N THR A 123 -7.13 -5.36 2.94
CA THR A 123 -6.27 -6.16 2.04
C THR A 123 -5.21 -5.30 1.36
N SER A 124 -4.17 -5.97 0.83
CA SER A 124 -3.31 -5.44 -0.22
C SER A 124 -3.62 -6.20 -1.52
N VAL A 125 -4.19 -5.49 -2.49
CA VAL A 125 -4.68 -6.07 -3.75
C VAL A 125 -4.19 -5.26 -4.93
N ARG A 126 -3.81 -5.94 -6.02
CA ARG A 126 -3.58 -5.34 -7.33
C ARG A 126 -4.68 -5.78 -8.29
N ILE A 127 -5.21 -4.84 -9.05
CA ILE A 127 -6.26 -5.05 -10.04
C ILE A 127 -5.81 -4.38 -11.33
N THR A 128 -5.89 -5.12 -12.43
CA THR A 128 -5.72 -4.58 -13.77
C THR A 128 -6.99 -4.84 -14.56
N GLU A 129 -7.45 -3.84 -15.29
CA GLU A 129 -8.57 -3.92 -16.22
C GLU A 129 -8.11 -3.40 -17.58
N ASN A 130 -8.23 -4.22 -18.60
CA ASN A 130 -7.85 -3.88 -19.96
C ASN A 130 -8.74 -4.61 -20.96
N ASN A 131 -9.40 -3.89 -21.86
CA ASN A 131 -10.22 -4.47 -22.94
C ASN A 131 -11.24 -5.53 -22.46
N ASN A 132 -11.97 -5.25 -21.38
CA ASN A 132 -12.93 -6.17 -20.74
C ASN A 132 -12.30 -7.49 -20.27
N LYS A 133 -11.04 -7.45 -19.92
CA LYS A 133 -10.31 -8.50 -19.23
C LYS A 133 -9.71 -7.95 -17.96
N ALA A 134 -9.85 -8.68 -16.87
CA ALA A 134 -9.30 -8.30 -15.59
C ALA A 134 -8.25 -9.29 -15.08
N THR A 135 -7.33 -8.81 -14.25
CA THR A 135 -6.47 -9.64 -13.41
C THR A 135 -6.61 -9.17 -11.97
N VAL A 136 -6.51 -10.07 -11.01
CA VAL A 136 -6.53 -9.75 -9.58
C VAL A 136 -5.43 -10.52 -8.88
N SER A 137 -4.54 -9.84 -8.16
CA SER A 137 -3.57 -10.49 -7.28
C SER A 137 -3.72 -9.97 -5.84
N LEU A 138 -3.62 -10.87 -4.86
CA LEU A 138 -3.88 -10.59 -3.47
C LEU A 138 -2.68 -10.98 -2.61
N THR A 139 -2.04 -10.00 -1.98
CA THR A 139 -0.86 -10.23 -1.14
C THR A 139 -1.16 -10.23 0.35
N GLU A 140 -2.24 -9.55 0.79
CA GLU A 140 -2.70 -9.56 2.18
C GLU A 140 -4.23 -9.64 2.25
N GLY A 141 -4.76 -10.37 3.24
CA GLY A 141 -6.18 -10.41 3.58
C GLY A 141 -7.03 -11.30 2.67
N GLN A 142 -8.27 -10.89 2.42
CA GLN A 142 -9.26 -11.65 1.66
C GLN A 142 -10.11 -10.71 0.80
N VAL A 143 -10.43 -11.12 -0.41
CA VAL A 143 -11.38 -10.44 -1.30
C VAL A 143 -12.40 -11.43 -1.87
N GLU A 144 -13.59 -10.94 -2.12
CA GLU A 144 -14.59 -11.62 -2.94
C GLU A 144 -14.56 -11.00 -4.34
N VAL A 145 -14.34 -11.80 -5.37
CA VAL A 145 -14.38 -11.39 -6.77
C VAL A 145 -15.61 -12.02 -7.41
N SER A 146 -16.44 -11.23 -8.08
CA SER A 146 -17.63 -11.69 -8.78
C SER A 146 -17.70 -11.08 -10.18
N ASN A 147 -18.08 -11.88 -11.18
CA ASN A 147 -18.43 -11.46 -12.52
C ASN A 147 -19.89 -11.81 -12.84
N LEU A 148 -20.29 -11.84 -14.10
CA LEU A 148 -21.68 -12.17 -14.48
C LEU A 148 -22.05 -13.64 -14.25
N SER A 149 -21.07 -14.56 -14.24
CA SER A 149 -21.30 -16.01 -14.22
C SER A 149 -21.05 -16.64 -12.86
N SER A 150 -20.14 -16.10 -12.07
CA SER A 150 -19.66 -16.74 -10.85
C SER A 150 -19.12 -15.74 -9.81
N SER A 151 -18.91 -16.26 -8.61
CA SER A 151 -18.23 -15.55 -7.52
C SER A 151 -17.27 -16.49 -6.82
N THR A 152 -16.11 -15.96 -6.40
CA THR A 152 -15.12 -16.72 -5.64
C THR A 152 -14.45 -15.85 -4.61
N ILE A 153 -13.91 -16.49 -3.56
CA ILE A 153 -13.13 -15.84 -2.52
C ILE A 153 -11.66 -16.12 -2.80
N MET A 154 -10.86 -15.05 -2.85
CA MET A 154 -9.41 -15.12 -2.91
C MET A 154 -8.79 -14.81 -1.56
N ASN A 155 -7.74 -15.53 -1.22
CA ASN A 155 -6.94 -15.35 -0.02
C ASN A 155 -5.54 -14.81 -0.37
N ALA A 156 -4.84 -14.27 0.63
CA ALA A 156 -3.46 -13.81 0.46
C ALA A 156 -2.57 -14.88 -0.20
N GLY A 157 -1.71 -14.45 -1.12
CA GLY A 157 -0.85 -15.31 -1.92
C GLY A 157 -1.50 -15.89 -3.17
N GLN A 158 -2.75 -15.50 -3.48
CA GLN A 158 -3.47 -15.98 -4.67
C GLN A 158 -3.51 -14.90 -5.77
N TRP A 159 -3.53 -15.39 -6.99
CA TRP A 159 -3.62 -14.63 -8.22
C TRP A 159 -4.70 -15.21 -9.12
N MET A 160 -5.47 -14.35 -9.70
CA MET A 160 -6.40 -14.65 -10.78
C MET A 160 -5.82 -14.03 -12.05
N PRO A 161 -5.20 -14.84 -12.94
CA PRO A 161 -4.71 -14.34 -14.22
C PRO A 161 -5.88 -13.84 -15.07
N GLU A 162 -5.58 -13.36 -16.27
CA GLU A 162 -6.58 -12.71 -17.12
C GLU A 162 -7.88 -13.52 -17.25
N PHE A 163 -8.99 -12.86 -16.91
CA PHE A 163 -10.33 -13.44 -17.01
C PHE A 163 -11.34 -12.44 -17.57
N GLY A 164 -12.42 -12.95 -18.14
CA GLY A 164 -13.52 -12.19 -18.71
C GLY A 164 -14.80 -12.22 -17.86
N ARG A 165 -15.83 -11.53 -18.36
CA ARG A 165 -17.12 -11.35 -17.67
C ARG A 165 -17.91 -12.63 -17.43
N THR A 166 -17.64 -13.69 -18.21
CA THR A 166 -18.40 -14.95 -18.20
C THR A 166 -17.56 -16.16 -17.81
N ASP A 167 -16.30 -15.95 -17.45
CA ASP A 167 -15.41 -17.05 -17.05
C ASP A 167 -15.81 -17.60 -15.67
N ASP A 168 -15.59 -18.89 -15.44
CA ASP A 168 -15.79 -19.52 -14.13
C ASP A 168 -14.59 -19.20 -13.22
N LEU A 169 -14.77 -18.22 -12.37
CA LEU A 169 -13.70 -17.68 -11.50
C LEU A 169 -13.14 -18.73 -10.54
N SER A 170 -13.92 -19.73 -10.14
CA SER A 170 -13.46 -20.77 -9.22
C SER A 170 -12.35 -21.65 -9.78
N LYS A 171 -12.24 -21.75 -11.10
CA LYS A 171 -11.25 -22.57 -11.83
C LYS A 171 -9.97 -21.80 -12.19
N ILE A 172 -9.96 -20.48 -12.00
CA ILE A 172 -8.88 -19.60 -12.48
C ILE A 172 -7.90 -19.22 -11.37
N VAL A 173 -8.34 -19.29 -10.11
CA VAL A 173 -7.51 -18.90 -8.97
C VAL A 173 -6.32 -19.82 -8.80
N VAL A 174 -5.12 -19.25 -8.84
CA VAL A 174 -3.84 -19.97 -8.67
C VAL A 174 -2.96 -19.25 -7.64
N PRO A 175 -1.93 -19.89 -7.06
CA PRO A 175 -0.94 -19.19 -6.24
C PRO A 175 -0.19 -18.14 -7.07
N ILE A 176 0.18 -17.01 -6.45
CA ILE A 176 1.09 -16.04 -7.08
C ILE A 176 2.43 -16.75 -7.34
N PRO A 177 2.91 -16.81 -8.61
CA PRO A 177 4.02 -17.68 -8.95
C PRO A 177 5.38 -17.23 -8.42
N ASN A 178 5.55 -15.94 -8.14
CA ASN A 178 6.81 -15.38 -7.68
C ASN A 178 6.61 -14.49 -6.44
N LEU A 179 7.66 -14.23 -5.69
CA LEU A 179 7.66 -13.33 -4.53
C LEU A 179 8.95 -12.52 -4.48
N LEU A 180 8.90 -11.37 -3.79
CA LEU A 180 10.07 -10.63 -3.37
C LEU A 180 10.52 -11.20 -2.01
N ASN A 181 11.69 -11.82 -1.99
CA ASN A 181 12.28 -12.32 -0.77
C ASN A 181 13.24 -11.26 -0.20
N LEU A 182 12.93 -10.74 0.99
CA LEU A 182 13.76 -9.78 1.72
C LEU A 182 14.47 -10.51 2.84
N LYS A 183 15.79 -10.36 2.90
CA LYS A 183 16.64 -11.00 3.93
C LYS A 183 17.69 -10.03 4.46
N THR A 184 17.95 -10.14 5.74
CA THR A 184 19.07 -9.49 6.43
C THR A 184 19.81 -10.52 7.27
N ASP A 185 21.06 -10.24 7.60
CA ASP A 185 21.87 -11.12 8.49
C ASP A 185 21.46 -10.94 9.95
N GLU A 186 20.90 -9.77 10.31
CA GLU A 186 20.47 -9.46 11.67
C GLU A 186 19.01 -8.98 11.67
N TYR A 187 18.21 -9.53 12.60
CA TYR A 187 16.77 -9.22 12.74
C TYR A 187 16.44 -8.50 14.04
N GLU A 188 17.38 -8.40 14.98
CA GLU A 188 17.20 -7.71 16.26
C GLU A 188 18.28 -6.65 16.43
N PHE A 189 17.88 -5.44 16.72
CA PHE A 189 18.75 -4.28 16.86
C PHE A 189 18.46 -3.54 18.17
N GLU A 190 19.42 -2.72 18.59
CA GLU A 190 19.31 -1.86 19.76
C GLU A 190 19.81 -0.45 19.43
N PHE A 191 19.06 0.57 19.83
CA PHE A 191 19.53 1.95 19.74
C PHE A 191 20.49 2.25 20.90
N ARG A 192 21.79 2.17 20.65
CA ARG A 192 22.82 2.51 21.64
C ARG A 192 23.04 4.02 21.67
N ASN A 193 22.95 4.61 22.86
CA ASN A 193 23.18 6.06 23.08
C ASN A 193 22.38 7.00 22.16
N GLY A 194 21.19 6.55 21.70
CA GLY A 194 20.36 7.35 20.80
C GLY A 194 20.88 7.45 19.36
N ASN A 195 21.87 6.65 18.98
CA ASN A 195 22.43 6.64 17.63
C ASN A 195 21.50 5.91 16.65
N SER A 196 21.54 6.32 15.38
CA SER A 196 20.85 5.63 14.29
C SER A 196 21.45 4.25 14.04
N ILE A 197 20.61 3.31 13.66
CA ILE A 197 21.02 1.96 13.22
C ILE A 197 21.21 1.98 11.71
N GLN A 198 22.26 1.31 11.22
CA GLN A 198 22.43 0.99 9.80
C GLN A 198 21.95 -0.45 9.58
N LEU A 199 20.98 -0.62 8.68
CA LEU A 199 20.46 -1.92 8.29
C LEU A 199 20.77 -2.17 6.82
N GLU A 200 21.46 -3.26 6.52
CA GLU A 200 21.60 -3.78 5.16
C GLU A 200 20.68 -4.99 4.99
N PHE A 201 19.95 -5.02 3.88
CA PHE A 201 19.14 -6.16 3.51
C PHE A 201 19.19 -6.41 2.01
N SER A 202 18.98 -7.66 1.61
CA SER A 202 18.87 -8.07 0.22
C SER A 202 17.41 -8.20 -0.20
N VAL A 203 17.15 -7.98 -1.49
CA VAL A 203 15.87 -8.22 -2.15
C VAL A 203 16.14 -9.13 -3.35
N GLN A 204 15.40 -10.22 -3.48
CA GLN A 204 15.53 -11.18 -4.56
C GLN A 204 14.17 -11.63 -5.04
N ILE A 205 13.96 -11.65 -6.38
CA ILE A 205 12.77 -12.31 -6.96
C ILE A 205 13.00 -13.82 -6.93
N GLN A 206 12.06 -14.55 -6.35
CA GLN A 206 12.10 -16.00 -6.26
C GLN A 206 10.76 -16.59 -6.67
N ASN A 207 10.80 -17.78 -7.30
CA ASN A 207 9.59 -18.57 -7.51
C ASN A 207 9.03 -19.01 -6.15
N SER A 208 7.74 -18.82 -5.93
CA SER A 208 7.07 -19.04 -4.65
C SER A 208 7.06 -20.53 -4.20
N VAL A 209 7.11 -21.45 -5.15
CA VAL A 209 7.05 -22.90 -4.88
C VAL A 209 8.46 -23.51 -4.83
N SER A 210 9.25 -23.29 -5.87
CA SER A 210 10.58 -23.92 -5.99
C SER A 210 11.72 -23.16 -5.33
N SER A 211 11.45 -21.92 -4.85
CA SER A 211 12.47 -20.99 -4.30
C SER A 211 13.60 -20.66 -5.28
N LYS A 212 13.48 -21.04 -6.57
CA LYS A 212 14.48 -20.72 -7.58
C LYS A 212 14.50 -19.22 -7.86
N ILE A 213 15.70 -18.69 -8.09
CA ILE A 213 15.90 -17.29 -8.48
C ILE A 213 15.26 -17.03 -9.84
N VAL A 214 14.49 -15.94 -9.91
CA VAL A 214 13.89 -15.44 -11.15
C VAL A 214 14.75 -14.29 -11.65
N LYS A 215 15.44 -14.52 -12.79
CA LYS A 215 16.33 -13.53 -13.40
C LYS A 215 15.54 -12.50 -14.19
N ARG A 216 15.25 -11.37 -13.56
CA ARG A 216 14.47 -10.29 -14.18
C ARG A 216 14.79 -8.94 -13.54
N LYS A 217 15.10 -7.94 -14.36
CA LYS A 217 15.17 -6.55 -13.90
C LYS A 217 13.80 -6.07 -13.44
N GLY A 218 13.77 -5.18 -12.48
CA GLY A 218 12.51 -4.59 -12.03
C GLY A 218 12.73 -3.41 -11.09
N LEU A 219 11.80 -2.50 -11.09
CA LEU A 219 11.77 -1.38 -10.16
C LEU A 219 10.99 -1.78 -8.91
N VAL A 220 11.60 -1.65 -7.75
CA VAL A 220 11.00 -1.95 -6.45
C VAL A 220 10.75 -0.65 -5.70
N ILE A 221 9.57 -0.55 -5.09
CA ILE A 221 9.23 0.49 -4.12
C ILE A 221 9.25 -0.11 -2.73
N PHE A 222 9.77 0.66 -1.78
CA PHE A 222 9.77 0.32 -0.37
C PHE A 222 8.81 1.21 0.42
N GLU A 223 8.10 0.59 1.37
CA GLU A 223 7.27 1.26 2.37
C GLU A 223 7.63 0.73 3.76
N SER A 224 7.43 1.55 4.78
CA SER A 224 7.56 1.12 6.18
C SER A 224 6.39 1.65 7.01
N ASP A 225 6.07 0.93 8.08
CA ASP A 225 5.18 1.39 9.14
C ASP A 225 5.88 2.32 10.15
N TYR A 226 7.21 2.44 10.03
CA TYR A 226 8.03 3.33 10.86
C TYR A 226 8.49 4.55 10.07
N ASN A 227 8.08 5.74 10.52
CA ASN A 227 8.29 6.99 9.79
C ASN A 227 9.72 7.58 9.89
N ARG A 228 10.57 7.03 10.78
CA ARG A 228 11.95 7.46 10.99
C ARG A 228 12.99 6.51 10.38
N ILE A 229 12.60 5.83 9.31
CA ILE A 229 13.49 5.03 8.47
C ILE A 229 13.75 5.75 7.15
N ARG A 230 15.00 5.83 6.74
CA ARG A 230 15.44 6.44 5.48
C ARG A 230 15.50 5.39 4.38
N LEU A 231 14.32 5.00 3.88
CA LEU A 231 14.20 4.08 2.75
C LEU A 231 14.42 4.81 1.42
N PRO A 232 15.11 4.18 0.44
CA PRO A 232 15.08 4.67 -0.93
C PRO A 232 13.64 4.60 -1.46
N LYS A 233 13.17 5.67 -2.09
CA LYS A 233 11.81 5.68 -2.67
C LYS A 233 11.64 4.62 -3.76
N ARG A 234 12.70 4.36 -4.52
CA ARG A 234 12.76 3.39 -5.62
C ARG A 234 14.13 2.76 -5.69
N PHE A 235 14.17 1.49 -6.05
CA PHE A 235 15.40 0.76 -6.23
C PHE A 235 15.29 -0.20 -7.42
N MET A 236 16.33 -0.25 -8.27
CA MET A 236 16.34 -1.13 -9.44
C MET A 236 17.00 -2.45 -9.08
N LEU A 237 16.30 -3.56 -9.31
CA LEU A 237 16.90 -4.89 -9.29
C LEU A 237 17.79 -5.08 -10.54
N ASP A 238 18.89 -5.78 -10.36
CA ASP A 238 19.81 -6.14 -11.43
C ASP A 238 19.21 -7.19 -12.41
N ALA A 239 20.00 -7.64 -13.39
CA ALA A 239 19.58 -8.66 -14.35
C ALA A 239 19.26 -10.02 -13.71
N ASN A 240 19.74 -10.30 -12.50
CA ASN A 240 19.47 -11.51 -11.74
C ASN A 240 18.25 -11.35 -10.82
N GLY A 241 17.53 -10.20 -10.87
CA GLY A 241 16.41 -9.92 -9.99
C GLY A 241 16.83 -9.65 -8.54
N TYR A 242 18.05 -9.16 -8.32
CA TYR A 242 18.69 -8.99 -7.02
C TYR A 242 19.06 -7.52 -6.76
N ALA A 243 19.01 -7.13 -5.48
CA ALA A 243 19.58 -5.87 -5.00
C ALA A 243 20.02 -5.99 -3.54
N ARG A 244 20.99 -5.14 -3.15
CA ARG A 244 21.31 -4.84 -1.75
C ARG A 244 20.87 -3.42 -1.43
N VAL A 245 20.28 -3.24 -0.27
CA VAL A 245 19.71 -1.97 0.15
C VAL A 245 20.24 -1.63 1.54
N LEU A 246 20.85 -0.46 1.65
CA LEU A 246 21.32 0.08 2.93
C LEU A 246 20.36 1.19 3.37
N VAL A 247 19.87 1.12 4.60
CA VAL A 247 18.95 2.09 5.17
C VAL A 247 19.37 2.52 6.56
N GLY A 248 19.09 3.78 6.89
CA GLY A 248 19.29 4.31 8.23
C GLY A 248 17.96 4.30 9.00
N ILE A 249 18.00 3.88 10.25
CA ILE A 249 16.85 3.86 11.15
C ILE A 249 17.19 4.75 12.33
N ASP A 250 16.44 5.85 12.48
CA ASP A 250 16.61 6.78 13.59
C ASP A 250 15.80 6.33 14.80
N PRO A 251 16.26 6.58 16.04
CA PRO A 251 15.54 6.21 17.25
C PRO A 251 14.17 6.89 17.34
N PRO A 252 13.18 6.28 18.02
CA PRO A 252 11.88 6.89 18.25
C PRO A 252 12.05 8.17 19.08
N ARG A 253 11.15 9.13 18.87
CA ARG A 253 11.07 10.30 19.76
C ARG A 253 10.39 9.89 21.06
N ILE A 254 10.69 10.65 22.14
CA ILE A 254 10.10 10.43 23.48
C ILE A 254 8.56 10.42 23.43
N ASP A 255 7.98 11.17 22.50
CA ASP A 255 6.52 11.29 22.30
C ASP A 255 5.91 10.18 21.43
N ASP A 256 6.71 9.26 20.89
CA ASP A 256 6.25 8.22 19.96
C ASP A 256 5.62 7.02 20.71
N LYS A 257 4.52 7.30 21.45
CA LYS A 257 3.77 6.32 22.27
C LYS A 257 3.26 5.10 21.48
N LYS A 258 3.37 5.09 20.14
CA LYS A 258 2.88 4.02 19.27
C LYS A 258 3.96 3.03 18.83
N PHE A 259 5.23 3.31 19.07
CA PHE A 259 6.30 2.41 18.69
C PHE A 259 6.34 1.17 19.59
N ARG A 260 6.13 0.00 19.02
CA ARG A 260 6.05 -1.29 19.72
C ARG A 260 7.30 -2.16 19.58
N GLY A 261 8.41 -1.57 19.16
CA GLY A 261 9.67 -2.30 18.97
C GLY A 261 9.71 -3.21 17.73
N LEU A 262 8.74 -3.12 16.83
CA LEU A 262 8.74 -3.82 15.55
C LEU A 262 8.69 -2.81 14.40
N ILE A 263 9.54 -3.00 13.40
CA ILE A 263 9.55 -2.21 12.16
C ILE A 263 9.34 -3.18 11.00
N THR A 264 8.34 -2.92 10.20
CA THR A 264 8.06 -3.68 8.98
C THR A 264 8.48 -2.86 7.77
N ILE A 265 9.37 -3.42 6.95
CA ILE A 265 9.71 -2.92 5.62
C ILE A 265 8.98 -3.78 4.62
N ARG A 266 8.25 -3.16 3.69
CA ARG A 266 7.56 -3.84 2.59
C ARG A 266 8.21 -3.43 1.29
N ALA A 267 8.32 -4.39 0.37
CA ALA A 267 8.80 -4.17 -0.98
C ALA A 267 7.78 -4.69 -1.98
N PHE A 268 7.54 -3.95 -3.05
CA PHE A 268 6.67 -4.37 -4.14
C PHE A 268 7.17 -3.85 -5.48
N MET A 269 6.84 -4.58 -6.55
CA MET A 269 7.23 -4.19 -7.89
C MET A 269 6.43 -2.95 -8.35
N ASP A 270 7.13 -1.96 -8.90
CA ASP A 270 6.53 -0.71 -9.43
C ASP A 270 6.40 -0.72 -10.96
N ASN A 271 6.50 -1.87 -11.57
CA ASN A 271 6.35 -2.01 -13.00
C ASN A 271 4.94 -2.48 -13.34
N ASP A 272 4.33 -1.86 -14.37
CA ASP A 272 3.08 -2.35 -14.91
C ASP A 272 3.26 -3.77 -15.47
N GLY A 273 2.28 -4.65 -15.26
CA GLY A 273 2.29 -6.03 -15.79
C GLY A 273 3.07 -7.06 -14.96
N PHE A 274 3.49 -6.74 -13.74
CA PHE A 274 4.08 -7.71 -12.82
C PHE A 274 3.10 -8.20 -11.75
N ASP A 275 1.91 -8.57 -12.18
CA ASP A 275 0.88 -9.12 -11.27
C ASP A 275 1.25 -10.52 -10.74
N ASP A 276 2.25 -11.15 -11.37
CA ASP A 276 2.81 -12.45 -11.02
C ASP A 276 3.84 -12.42 -9.89
N VAL A 277 4.12 -11.26 -9.29
CA VAL A 277 5.07 -11.11 -8.19
C VAL A 277 4.38 -10.59 -6.94
N ALA A 278 4.34 -11.43 -5.89
CA ALA A 278 3.89 -11.00 -4.58
C ALA A 278 4.87 -10.01 -3.95
N GLU A 279 4.34 -9.11 -3.14
CA GLU A 279 5.19 -8.25 -2.33
C GLU A 279 5.98 -9.06 -1.29
N GLY A 280 7.11 -8.51 -0.85
CA GLY A 280 7.93 -9.07 0.23
C GLY A 280 7.89 -8.20 1.47
N ASN A 281 8.08 -8.83 2.62
CA ASN A 281 8.15 -8.16 3.91
C ASN A 281 9.43 -8.54 4.64
N LEU A 282 10.05 -7.55 5.29
CA LEU A 282 11.11 -7.74 6.27
C LEU A 282 10.63 -7.13 7.60
N VAL A 283 10.61 -7.95 8.64
CA VAL A 283 10.26 -7.49 10.00
C VAL A 283 11.52 -7.54 10.85
N ILE A 284 11.88 -6.40 11.42
CA ILE A 284 13.00 -6.28 12.37
C ILE A 284 12.46 -5.90 13.75
N LYS A 285 13.14 -6.40 14.77
CA LYS A 285 12.82 -6.12 16.18
C LYS A 285 13.84 -5.14 16.74
N ILE A 286 13.32 -4.09 17.36
CA ILE A 286 14.14 -3.13 18.09
C ILE A 286 14.00 -3.44 19.58
N ARG A 287 15.09 -3.78 20.22
CA ARG A 287 15.15 -3.88 21.68
C ARG A 287 15.23 -2.48 22.26
N ASN A 288 14.32 -2.13 23.13
CA ASN A 288 14.47 -0.95 23.96
C ASN A 288 15.52 -1.31 25.03
N SER A 289 16.71 -0.76 24.89
CA SER A 289 17.60 -0.60 26.04
C SER A 289 16.99 0.47 26.94
N GLY A 290 15.91 0.10 27.63
CA GLY A 290 15.40 0.94 28.69
C GLY A 290 16.52 1.08 29.72
N LYS A 291 17.21 2.21 29.74
CA LYS A 291 17.90 2.61 30.96
C LYS A 291 16.86 2.46 32.07
N LYS A 292 17.05 1.48 32.95
CA LYS A 292 16.26 1.38 34.16
C LYS A 292 16.57 2.66 34.94
N ARG A 293 15.71 3.64 34.84
CA ARG A 293 15.77 4.77 35.74
C ARG A 293 15.34 4.24 37.10
N THR A 294 16.28 4.07 37.97
CA THR A 294 15.99 3.74 39.35
C THR A 294 15.72 5.07 40.05
N LEU A 295 14.44 5.31 40.36
CA LEU A 295 14.07 6.41 41.25
C LEU A 295 14.44 5.99 42.67
N ILE A 296 15.44 6.62 43.24
CA ILE A 296 15.81 6.43 44.63
C ILE A 296 15.17 7.58 45.42
N LEU A 297 14.32 7.22 46.38
CA LEU A 297 13.80 8.17 47.35
C LEU A 297 14.89 8.39 48.41
N ASP A 298 15.62 9.47 48.31
CA ASP A 298 16.59 9.91 49.33
C ASP A 298 15.81 10.66 50.44
N PRO A 299 15.87 10.23 51.68
CA PRO A 299 15.11 10.87 52.77
C PRO A 299 15.44 12.35 52.98
N ASP A 300 16.64 12.76 52.59
CA ASP A 300 17.13 14.15 52.80
C ASP A 300 17.05 15.02 51.55
N LYS A 301 17.00 14.42 50.36
CA LYS A 301 17.04 15.11 49.05
C LYS A 301 15.80 14.92 48.20
N GLY A 302 14.84 14.13 48.66
CA GLY A 302 13.65 13.81 47.86
C GLY A 302 13.94 12.77 46.74
N LEU A 303 13.12 12.80 45.71
CA LEU A 303 13.26 11.88 44.57
C LEU A 303 14.50 12.25 43.74
N THR A 304 15.53 11.41 43.76
CA THR A 304 16.71 11.50 42.90
C THR A 304 16.69 10.46 41.82
N GLU A 305 16.97 10.85 40.59
CA GLU A 305 17.05 10.00 39.42
C GLU A 305 18.51 9.57 39.22
N THR A 306 18.80 8.28 39.34
CA THR A 306 20.13 7.75 38.98
C THR A 306 20.02 6.97 37.66
N GLU A 307 20.88 7.32 36.69
CA GLU A 307 21.09 6.54 35.50
C GLU A 307 21.96 5.31 35.85
N GLY A 308 21.37 4.12 35.72
CA GLY A 308 22.09 2.84 35.81
C GLY A 308 22.45 2.31 34.43
#